data_1b0a929ea42566400d5ed6b088a45c3c
#
_entry.id   1b0a929ea42566400d5ed6b088a45c3c
#
_cell.length_a   1.000
_cell.length_b   1.000
_cell.length_c   1.000
_cell.angle_alpha   90.00
_cell.angle_beta   90.00
_cell.angle_gamma   90.00
#
_symmetry.space_group_name_H-M   'P 1'
#
loop_
_entity.id
_entity.type
_entity.pdbx_description
1 polymer ?
#
loop_
_entity_poly.entity_id
_entity_poly.type
_entity_poly.pdbx_seq_one_letter_code
_entity_poly.pdbx_strand_id
1 'polypeptide(L)'
;MVLTDGAAIPAAPFFWYAAGFTFGRSGATVWAMPLPVIAHLDADAFFVSVEQACDPSLRGKKVAVGGRQRGIIASASYEARACGVYTPMATKLALQVCPDLILVSHTSGRYGQFSRRMFDLCGTLTPFVERSSIDEGYLDLSPCGCGTEAELVNRARGLQRRLWEELQIPVSLGLAANKLVAAIASKLLKPRGFVVVPPGTEAEFLAPLSVGVLPGIGKKSEAKLKAQGLTAVQDLLALNEEGWYALFGHSWRDIQAMARGEDDRPLKLEHDDAKSYSQQETFPHDVSDFAEIERIAKRMIDELMPKIRADGKKVRTMTVKVRYPGMEDSVAGRSLTEATDLEAPFYPLVELLLRRAWAKRRPLRLVSVRFSGVDDRPAQLEMFAQTEEKKRRLAAVLDKLNDRGRKAVVQHGHQLGKTTAD
;
A
#
# COMPACT_ATOMS: atom_id res chain seq x y z
N MET A 1 -25.01 6.89 24.61
CA MET A 1 -25.58 7.81 23.60
C MET A 1 -24.40 8.21 22.72
N VAL A 2 -24.10 7.39 21.71
CA VAL A 2 -22.98 7.58 20.77
C VAL A 2 -23.63 7.82 19.41
N LEU A 3 -23.50 9.05 18.94
CA LEU A 3 -23.99 9.49 17.65
C LEU A 3 -23.15 8.82 16.55
N THR A 4 -23.81 8.01 15.77
CA THR A 4 -23.31 7.47 14.49
C THR A 4 -23.42 8.57 13.45
N ASP A 5 -22.34 9.30 13.19
CA ASP A 5 -22.21 10.11 11.98
C ASP A 5 -21.92 9.20 10.80
N GLY A 6 -22.95 8.50 10.37
CA GLY A 6 -23.09 8.05 9.00
C GLY A 6 -23.47 9.25 8.16
N ALA A 7 -22.49 10.04 7.70
CA ALA A 7 -22.75 11.05 6.70
C ALA A 7 -23.24 10.32 5.42
N ALA A 8 -24.56 10.26 5.28
CA ALA A 8 -25.18 9.99 4.01
C ALA A 8 -24.62 11.02 3.03
N ILE A 9 -23.95 10.54 1.99
CA ILE A 9 -23.63 11.35 0.82
C ILE A 9 -24.96 11.95 0.37
N PRO A 10 -25.15 13.29 0.32
CA PRO A 10 -26.36 13.86 -0.19
C PRO A 10 -26.55 13.27 -1.58
N ALA A 11 -27.75 12.81 -1.87
CA ALA A 11 -28.15 12.35 -3.18
C ALA A 11 -28.12 13.55 -4.16
N ALA A 12 -26.90 13.95 -4.52
CA ALA A 12 -26.71 14.72 -5.74
C ALA A 12 -27.07 13.76 -6.89
N PRO A 13 -27.75 14.23 -7.92
CA PRO A 13 -28.26 13.36 -8.96
C PRO A 13 -27.10 12.70 -9.70
N PHE A 14 -26.77 11.47 -9.30
CA PHE A 14 -25.82 10.60 -10.00
C PHE A 14 -26.45 10.09 -11.31
N PHE A 15 -26.81 11.02 -12.19
CA PHE A 15 -27.25 10.74 -13.57
C PHE A 15 -26.13 11.12 -14.55
N TRP A 16 -24.96 10.51 -14.43
CA TRP A 16 -23.91 10.65 -15.44
C TRP A 16 -23.93 9.52 -16.47
N TYR A 17 -24.87 8.58 -16.39
CA TYR A 17 -24.95 7.49 -17.38
C TYR A 17 -26.38 7.00 -17.68
N ALA A 18 -27.33 7.88 -17.94
CA ALA A 18 -28.63 7.48 -18.47
C ALA A 18 -29.41 8.61 -19.21
N ALA A 19 -28.73 9.51 -19.89
CA ALA A 19 -29.46 10.43 -20.77
C ALA A 19 -28.67 10.61 -22.08
N GLY A 20 -29.15 9.95 -23.11
CA GLY A 20 -28.77 10.26 -24.48
C GLY A 20 -29.14 11.71 -24.81
N PHE A 21 -28.15 12.60 -24.79
CA PHE A 21 -28.30 13.91 -25.40
C PHE A 21 -28.09 13.78 -26.90
N THR A 22 -29.18 13.80 -27.64
CA THR A 22 -29.17 14.04 -29.08
C THR A 22 -28.91 15.53 -29.32
N PHE A 23 -27.69 15.89 -29.64
CA PHE A 23 -27.39 17.20 -30.20
C PHE A 23 -27.77 17.22 -31.67
N GLY A 24 -28.58 18.21 -32.05
CA GLY A 24 -29.00 18.49 -33.42
C GLY A 24 -27.81 18.76 -34.33
N ARG A 25 -27.87 18.23 -35.54
CA ARG A 25 -26.88 18.40 -36.60
C ARG A 25 -26.83 19.88 -37.01
N SER A 26 -25.75 20.56 -36.67
CA SER A 26 -25.21 21.68 -37.42
C SER A 26 -23.74 21.32 -37.76
N GLY A 27 -23.39 21.47 -39.04
CA GLY A 27 -22.11 21.04 -39.59
C GLY A 27 -20.94 21.85 -39.06
N ALA A 28 -20.40 21.44 -37.91
CA ALA A 28 -19.13 21.86 -37.38
C ALA A 28 -18.22 20.63 -37.35
N THR A 29 -16.99 20.78 -37.74
CA THR A 29 -15.91 19.77 -37.62
C THR A 29 -15.93 19.21 -36.20
N VAL A 30 -16.36 17.96 -36.04
CA VAL A 30 -16.41 17.29 -34.73
C VAL A 30 -14.95 17.06 -34.34
N TRP A 31 -14.42 17.96 -33.54
CA TRP A 31 -13.20 17.65 -32.76
C TRP A 31 -13.55 16.45 -31.89
N ALA A 32 -12.92 15.32 -32.15
CA ALA A 32 -13.10 14.14 -31.32
C ALA A 32 -12.75 14.54 -29.86
N MET A 33 -13.73 14.49 -28.99
CA MET A 33 -13.50 14.76 -27.56
C MET A 33 -12.41 13.78 -27.08
N PRO A 34 -11.41 14.24 -26.32
CA PRO A 34 -10.40 13.32 -25.77
C PRO A 34 -11.09 12.23 -24.95
N LEU A 35 -10.55 11.01 -24.97
CA LEU A 35 -11.10 9.87 -24.22
C LEU A 35 -10.50 9.81 -22.81
N PRO A 36 -11.25 9.31 -21.81
CA PRO A 36 -10.76 9.08 -20.44
C PRO A 36 -9.88 7.81 -20.41
N VAL A 37 -8.68 7.89 -20.99
CA VAL A 37 -7.84 6.73 -21.27
C VAL A 37 -7.11 6.16 -20.07
N ILE A 38 -7.08 6.84 -18.94
CA ILE A 38 -6.44 6.33 -17.72
C ILE A 38 -7.48 5.62 -16.87
N ALA A 39 -7.27 4.32 -16.66
CA ALA A 39 -8.07 3.55 -15.72
C ALA A 39 -7.28 3.30 -14.43
N HIS A 40 -7.91 3.50 -13.27
CA HIS A 40 -7.43 3.03 -11.99
C HIS A 40 -8.24 1.83 -11.55
N LEU A 41 -7.57 0.72 -11.25
CA LEU A 41 -8.14 -0.52 -10.74
C LEU A 41 -7.78 -0.66 -9.26
N ASP A 42 -8.76 -0.99 -8.42
CA ASP A 42 -8.59 -1.21 -6.98
C ASP A 42 -9.44 -2.42 -6.57
N ALA A 43 -8.78 -3.48 -6.10
CA ALA A 43 -9.46 -4.70 -5.66
C ALA A 43 -10.16 -4.48 -4.31
N ASP A 44 -11.45 -4.79 -4.26
CA ASP A 44 -12.30 -4.52 -3.11
C ASP A 44 -12.02 -5.48 -1.96
N ALA A 45 -11.68 -4.94 -0.78
CA ALA A 45 -11.35 -5.72 0.42
C ALA A 45 -10.39 -6.88 0.11
N PHE A 46 -9.32 -6.62 -0.64
CA PHE A 46 -8.49 -7.59 -1.35
C PHE A 46 -8.17 -8.85 -0.56
N PHE A 47 -7.58 -8.75 0.66
CA PHE A 47 -7.20 -9.94 1.41
C PHE A 47 -8.42 -10.79 1.79
N VAL A 48 -9.52 -10.18 2.20
CA VAL A 48 -10.77 -10.91 2.48
C VAL A 48 -11.32 -11.54 1.20
N SER A 49 -11.30 -10.82 0.08
CA SER A 49 -11.79 -11.33 -1.20
C SER A 49 -10.98 -12.55 -1.68
N VAL A 50 -9.67 -12.54 -1.47
CA VAL A 50 -8.82 -13.72 -1.73
C VAL A 50 -9.18 -14.90 -0.84
N GLU A 51 -9.42 -14.68 0.46
CA GLU A 51 -9.86 -15.76 1.36
C GLU A 51 -11.24 -16.28 0.96
N GLN A 52 -12.19 -15.41 0.57
CA GLN A 52 -13.51 -15.79 0.06
C GLN A 52 -13.47 -16.50 -1.32
N ALA A 53 -12.46 -16.20 -2.14
CA ALA A 53 -12.23 -16.92 -3.39
C ALA A 53 -11.71 -18.35 -3.14
N CYS A 54 -10.88 -18.52 -2.10
CA CYS A 54 -10.33 -19.82 -1.70
C CYS A 54 -11.30 -20.65 -0.85
N ASP A 55 -12.12 -19.99 -0.04
CA ASP A 55 -13.18 -20.60 0.78
C ASP A 55 -14.51 -19.87 0.58
N PRO A 56 -15.33 -20.33 -0.35
CA PRO A 56 -16.64 -19.71 -0.64
C PRO A 56 -17.60 -19.69 0.56
N SER A 57 -17.39 -20.50 1.59
CA SER A 57 -18.22 -20.50 2.79
C SER A 57 -18.12 -19.18 3.58
N LEU A 58 -17.08 -18.39 3.34
CA LEU A 58 -16.87 -17.07 3.96
C LEU A 58 -17.65 -15.94 3.28
N ARG A 59 -18.27 -16.19 2.12
CA ARG A 59 -19.01 -15.16 1.38
C ARG A 59 -20.27 -14.73 2.14
N GLY A 60 -20.56 -13.44 2.11
CA GLY A 60 -21.70 -12.85 2.81
C GLY A 60 -21.57 -12.84 4.34
N LYS A 61 -20.43 -13.27 4.88
CA LYS A 61 -20.16 -13.27 6.32
C LYS A 61 -19.31 -12.08 6.74
N LYS A 62 -19.38 -11.75 8.02
CA LYS A 62 -18.53 -10.74 8.64
C LYS A 62 -17.13 -11.32 8.83
N VAL A 63 -16.25 -11.10 7.85
CA VAL A 63 -14.89 -11.65 7.81
C VAL A 63 -13.86 -10.52 7.87
N ALA A 64 -12.79 -10.75 8.60
CA ALA A 64 -11.62 -9.88 8.57
C ALA A 64 -10.32 -10.69 8.50
N VAL A 65 -9.33 -10.17 7.80
CA VAL A 65 -7.95 -10.70 7.80
C VAL A 65 -7.12 -9.86 8.74
N GLY A 66 -6.47 -10.50 9.71
CA GLY A 66 -5.64 -9.80 10.69
C GLY A 66 -4.95 -10.72 11.69
N GLY A 67 -4.06 -10.13 12.49
CA GLY A 67 -3.38 -10.85 13.58
C GLY A 67 -4.30 -11.04 14.80
N ARG A 68 -4.20 -12.21 15.46
CA ARG A 68 -5.05 -12.51 16.64
C ARG A 68 -4.65 -11.73 17.89
N GLN A 69 -3.36 -11.74 18.24
CA GLN A 69 -2.84 -11.07 19.43
C GLN A 69 -2.15 -9.76 19.05
N ARG A 70 -2.50 -8.63 19.69
CA ARG A 70 -1.94 -7.30 19.40
C ARG A 70 -1.87 -6.95 17.91
N GLY A 71 -2.66 -7.66 17.09
CA GLY A 71 -2.77 -7.46 15.67
C GLY A 71 -3.71 -6.30 15.32
N ILE A 72 -3.70 -5.99 14.04
CA ILE A 72 -4.64 -5.06 13.41
C ILE A 72 -5.42 -5.78 12.33
N ILE A 73 -6.59 -5.28 12.03
CA ILE A 73 -7.37 -5.69 10.87
C ILE A 73 -6.70 -5.08 9.62
N ALA A 74 -6.20 -5.95 8.76
CA ALA A 74 -5.56 -5.56 7.51
C ALA A 74 -6.57 -5.43 6.36
N SER A 75 -7.66 -6.23 6.39
CA SER A 75 -8.77 -6.15 5.45
C SER A 75 -10.05 -6.61 6.13
N ALA A 76 -11.20 -6.03 5.78
CA ALA A 76 -12.50 -6.38 6.36
C ALA A 76 -13.54 -6.45 5.24
N SER A 77 -14.42 -7.48 5.28
CA SER A 77 -15.56 -7.61 4.38
C SER A 77 -16.51 -6.43 4.53
N TYR A 78 -17.34 -6.20 3.53
CA TYR A 78 -18.33 -5.11 3.59
C TYR A 78 -19.38 -5.35 4.68
N GLU A 79 -19.71 -6.61 4.96
CA GLU A 79 -20.56 -7.02 6.07
C GLU A 79 -19.94 -6.68 7.43
N ALA A 80 -18.63 -6.89 7.59
CA ALA A 80 -17.91 -6.48 8.79
C ALA A 80 -17.79 -4.95 8.91
N ARG A 81 -17.57 -4.25 7.79
CA ARG A 81 -17.55 -2.76 7.75
C ARG A 81 -18.91 -2.17 8.13
N ALA A 82 -20.01 -2.79 7.71
CA ALA A 82 -21.36 -2.38 8.11
C ALA A 82 -21.61 -2.50 9.63
N CYS A 83 -20.86 -3.38 10.32
CA CYS A 83 -20.85 -3.48 11.78
C CYS A 83 -19.88 -2.51 12.48
N GLY A 84 -19.22 -1.61 11.73
CA GLY A 84 -18.28 -0.63 12.28
C GLY A 84 -16.82 -1.10 12.33
N VAL A 85 -16.47 -2.24 11.73
CA VAL A 85 -15.07 -2.67 11.58
C VAL A 85 -14.41 -1.88 10.45
N TYR A 86 -13.28 -1.25 10.71
CA TYR A 86 -12.51 -0.48 9.72
C TYR A 86 -11.05 -0.91 9.66
N THR A 87 -10.33 -0.46 8.67
CA THR A 87 -8.89 -0.73 8.48
C THR A 87 -8.08 0.56 8.45
N PRO A 88 -6.96 0.63 9.23
CA PRO A 88 -6.51 -0.33 10.24
C PRO A 88 -7.25 -0.15 11.59
N MET A 89 -7.73 -1.25 12.18
CA MET A 89 -8.37 -1.26 13.50
C MET A 89 -7.68 -2.31 14.39
N ALA A 90 -7.51 -2.05 15.68
CA ALA A 90 -6.99 -3.06 16.60
C ALA A 90 -7.93 -4.28 16.63
N THR A 91 -7.39 -5.49 16.50
CA THR A 91 -8.21 -6.73 16.44
C THR A 91 -9.09 -6.88 17.67
N LYS A 92 -8.57 -6.54 18.87
CA LYS A 92 -9.37 -6.58 20.10
C LYS A 92 -10.59 -5.67 20.03
N LEU A 93 -10.44 -4.47 19.48
CA LEU A 93 -11.55 -3.52 19.32
C LEU A 93 -12.54 -4.02 18.25
N ALA A 94 -12.04 -4.58 17.13
CA ALA A 94 -12.89 -5.14 16.09
C ALA A 94 -13.79 -6.25 16.62
N LEU A 95 -13.28 -7.15 17.48
CA LEU A 95 -14.05 -8.22 18.12
C LEU A 95 -15.03 -7.70 19.18
N GLN A 96 -14.78 -6.52 19.78
CA GLN A 96 -15.74 -5.87 20.66
C GLN A 96 -16.90 -5.22 19.89
N VAL A 97 -16.60 -4.58 18.75
CA VAL A 97 -17.60 -3.91 17.91
C VAL A 97 -18.42 -4.95 17.11
N CYS A 98 -17.81 -6.05 16.72
CA CYS A 98 -18.42 -7.12 15.95
C CYS A 98 -18.08 -8.49 16.58
N PRO A 99 -18.85 -8.94 17.60
CA PRO A 99 -18.55 -10.17 18.34
C PRO A 99 -18.60 -11.45 17.50
N ASP A 100 -19.39 -11.47 16.44
CA ASP A 100 -19.52 -12.57 15.46
C ASP A 100 -18.55 -12.46 14.28
N LEU A 101 -17.51 -11.62 14.38
CA LEU A 101 -16.49 -11.45 13.37
C LEU A 101 -15.65 -12.71 13.20
N ILE A 102 -15.61 -13.25 11.98
CA ILE A 102 -14.72 -14.34 11.61
C ILE A 102 -13.34 -13.78 11.31
N LEU A 103 -12.39 -14.04 12.19
CA LEU A 103 -11.01 -13.58 12.02
C LEU A 103 -10.16 -14.66 11.33
N VAL A 104 -9.68 -14.34 10.13
CA VAL A 104 -8.77 -15.18 9.34
C VAL A 104 -7.35 -14.67 9.50
N SER A 105 -6.40 -15.58 9.75
CA SER A 105 -4.99 -15.24 9.81
C SER A 105 -4.43 -15.01 8.40
N HIS A 106 -3.47 -14.10 8.30
CA HIS A 106 -2.77 -13.83 7.04
C HIS A 106 -2.09 -15.09 6.49
N THR A 107 -2.37 -15.43 5.23
CA THR A 107 -1.75 -16.57 4.53
C THR A 107 -0.61 -16.09 3.64
N SER A 108 0.62 -16.38 4.04
CA SER A 108 1.82 -15.96 3.29
C SER A 108 1.83 -16.51 1.87
N GLY A 109 2.23 -15.67 0.90
CA GLY A 109 2.39 -16.02 -0.52
C GLY A 109 1.10 -16.05 -1.34
N ARG A 110 -0.06 -16.35 -0.73
CA ARG A 110 -1.35 -16.46 -1.43
C ARG A 110 -1.75 -15.15 -2.10
N TYR A 111 -1.73 -14.06 -1.36
CA TYR A 111 -2.13 -12.74 -1.88
C TYR A 111 -1.24 -12.27 -3.03
N GLY A 112 0.07 -12.52 -2.97
CA GLY A 112 0.99 -12.23 -4.06
C GLY A 112 0.70 -13.04 -5.33
N GLN A 113 0.21 -14.28 -5.21
CA GLN A 113 -0.21 -15.08 -6.37
C GLN A 113 -1.46 -14.50 -7.03
N PHE A 114 -2.48 -14.14 -6.25
CA PHE A 114 -3.70 -13.51 -6.77
C PHE A 114 -3.40 -12.15 -7.39
N SER A 115 -2.56 -11.33 -6.75
CA SER A 115 -2.11 -10.05 -7.28
C SER A 115 -1.43 -10.20 -8.65
N ARG A 116 -0.48 -11.14 -8.79
CA ARG A 116 0.18 -11.40 -10.07
C ARG A 116 -0.84 -11.76 -11.15
N ARG A 117 -1.73 -12.73 -10.90
CA ARG A 117 -2.76 -13.14 -11.86
C ARG A 117 -3.70 -11.98 -12.23
N MET A 118 -4.06 -11.13 -11.27
CA MET A 118 -4.88 -9.94 -11.50
C MET A 118 -4.19 -8.97 -12.47
N PHE A 119 -2.92 -8.66 -12.23
CA PHE A 119 -2.17 -7.77 -13.13
C PHE A 119 -1.80 -8.42 -14.46
N ASP A 120 -1.62 -9.74 -14.51
CA ASP A 120 -1.42 -10.48 -15.78
C ASP A 120 -2.68 -10.36 -16.66
N LEU A 121 -3.89 -10.45 -16.07
CA LEU A 121 -5.14 -10.18 -16.78
C LEU A 121 -5.23 -8.72 -17.24
N CYS A 122 -4.81 -7.75 -16.44
CA CYS A 122 -4.70 -6.36 -16.89
C CYS A 122 -3.77 -6.21 -18.10
N GLY A 123 -2.64 -6.91 -18.09
CA GLY A 123 -1.66 -6.95 -19.21
C GLY A 123 -2.23 -7.52 -20.51
N THR A 124 -3.33 -8.28 -20.47
CA THR A 124 -4.01 -8.74 -21.70
C THR A 124 -4.81 -7.63 -22.38
N LEU A 125 -5.15 -6.57 -21.66
CA LEU A 125 -5.89 -5.43 -22.19
C LEU A 125 -4.95 -4.35 -22.74
N THR A 126 -3.90 -4.03 -22.01
CA THR A 126 -2.89 -3.03 -22.37
C THR A 126 -1.51 -3.43 -21.83
N PRO A 127 -0.41 -3.17 -22.56
CA PRO A 127 0.93 -3.38 -22.03
C PRO A 127 1.34 -2.33 -20.99
N PHE A 128 0.65 -1.20 -20.93
CA PHE A 128 0.99 -0.10 -20.03
C PHE A 128 0.23 -0.23 -18.71
N VAL A 129 0.81 -1.00 -17.79
CA VAL A 129 0.25 -1.27 -16.45
C VAL A 129 1.24 -0.84 -15.38
N GLU A 130 0.87 0.16 -14.59
CA GLU A 130 1.59 0.56 -13.38
C GLU A 130 0.99 -0.17 -12.18
N ARG A 131 1.79 -0.96 -11.48
CA ARG A 131 1.40 -1.62 -10.22
C ARG A 131 1.75 -0.69 -9.06
N SER A 132 0.76 -0.03 -8.47
CA SER A 132 0.98 0.89 -7.35
C SER A 132 1.08 0.16 -6.02
N SER A 133 0.34 -0.93 -5.86
CA SER A 133 0.37 -1.80 -4.68
C SER A 133 0.08 -3.26 -5.06
N ILE A 134 -0.17 -4.10 -4.06
CA ILE A 134 -0.57 -5.50 -4.25
C ILE A 134 -1.99 -5.64 -4.83
N ASP A 135 -2.83 -4.63 -4.67
CA ASP A 135 -4.27 -4.65 -4.95
C ASP A 135 -4.77 -3.48 -5.81
N GLU A 136 -3.94 -2.48 -6.10
CA GLU A 136 -4.32 -1.35 -6.94
C GLU A 136 -3.23 -0.97 -7.95
N GLY A 137 -3.67 -0.40 -9.08
CA GLY A 137 -2.76 0.04 -10.13
C GLY A 137 -3.47 0.85 -11.22
N TYR A 138 -2.67 1.37 -12.16
CA TYR A 138 -3.15 2.15 -13.28
C TYR A 138 -2.92 1.43 -14.59
N LEU A 139 -3.83 1.65 -15.53
CA LEU A 139 -3.75 1.16 -16.89
C LEU A 139 -3.89 2.35 -17.84
N ASP A 140 -3.00 2.47 -18.83
CA ASP A 140 -3.22 3.35 -19.95
C ASP A 140 -3.91 2.57 -21.07
N LEU A 141 -5.13 2.94 -21.37
CA LEU A 141 -5.97 2.29 -22.37
C LEU A 141 -5.86 2.95 -23.78
N SER A 142 -4.99 3.95 -23.95
CA SER A 142 -4.75 4.59 -25.26
C SER A 142 -4.45 3.59 -26.38
N PRO A 143 -3.62 2.52 -26.13
CA PRO A 143 -3.31 1.55 -27.16
C PRO A 143 -4.48 0.61 -27.52
N CYS A 144 -5.59 0.64 -26.79
CA CYS A 144 -6.73 -0.23 -27.07
C CYS A 144 -7.40 0.09 -28.41
N GLY A 145 -7.06 1.21 -29.07
CA GLY A 145 -7.58 1.58 -30.38
C GLY A 145 -9.09 1.86 -30.39
N CYS A 146 -9.64 2.30 -29.24
CA CYS A 146 -11.05 2.67 -29.15
C CYS A 146 -11.29 4.03 -29.81
N GLY A 147 -12.25 4.12 -30.71
CA GLY A 147 -12.64 5.36 -31.37
C GLY A 147 -13.68 6.15 -30.59
N THR A 148 -14.32 5.52 -29.59
CA THR A 148 -15.40 6.09 -28.80
C THR A 148 -15.27 5.75 -27.30
N GLU A 149 -15.82 6.61 -26.47
CA GLU A 149 -15.90 6.34 -25.02
C GLU A 149 -16.65 5.04 -24.72
N ALA A 150 -17.74 4.77 -25.45
CA ALA A 150 -18.52 3.54 -25.26
C ALA A 150 -17.69 2.26 -25.51
N GLU A 151 -16.86 2.24 -26.52
CA GLU A 151 -15.92 1.12 -26.78
C GLU A 151 -14.92 0.96 -25.64
N LEU A 152 -14.33 2.07 -25.17
CA LEU A 152 -13.36 2.08 -24.07
C LEU A 152 -13.99 1.54 -22.78
N VAL A 153 -15.19 2.04 -22.44
CA VAL A 153 -15.99 1.60 -21.29
C VAL A 153 -16.32 0.11 -21.38
N ASN A 154 -16.73 -0.37 -22.55
CA ASN A 154 -17.03 -1.79 -22.77
C ASN A 154 -15.81 -2.68 -22.57
N ARG A 155 -14.62 -2.27 -23.02
CA ARG A 155 -13.37 -3.00 -22.80
C ARG A 155 -13.00 -3.02 -21.31
N ALA A 156 -13.08 -1.89 -20.62
CA ALA A 156 -12.79 -1.81 -19.19
C ALA A 156 -13.77 -2.64 -18.35
N ARG A 157 -15.08 -2.60 -18.68
CA ARG A 157 -16.08 -3.49 -18.05
C ARG A 157 -15.86 -4.97 -18.38
N GLY A 158 -15.37 -5.27 -19.56
CA GLY A 158 -14.94 -6.61 -19.95
C GLY A 158 -13.82 -7.12 -19.03
N LEU A 159 -12.81 -6.31 -18.76
CA LEU A 159 -11.75 -6.64 -17.81
C LEU A 159 -12.30 -6.85 -16.39
N GLN A 160 -13.15 -5.94 -15.89
CA GLN A 160 -13.77 -6.07 -14.56
C GLN A 160 -14.54 -7.40 -14.41
N ARG A 161 -15.28 -7.78 -15.44
CA ARG A 161 -16.03 -9.05 -15.48
C ARG A 161 -15.09 -10.25 -15.49
N ARG A 162 -14.05 -10.25 -16.32
CA ARG A 162 -13.07 -11.34 -16.37
C ARG A 162 -12.33 -11.53 -15.04
N LEU A 163 -11.95 -10.46 -14.38
CA LEU A 163 -11.34 -10.52 -13.05
C LEU A 163 -12.23 -11.21 -12.03
N TRP A 164 -13.54 -10.94 -12.10
CA TRP A 164 -14.51 -11.65 -11.26
C TRP A 164 -14.69 -13.12 -11.68
N GLU A 165 -14.85 -13.39 -12.96
CA GLU A 165 -15.08 -14.76 -13.47
C GLU A 165 -13.88 -15.68 -13.23
N GLU A 166 -12.66 -15.19 -13.48
CA GLU A 166 -11.43 -15.99 -13.41
C GLU A 166 -10.80 -16.05 -12.02
N LEU A 167 -10.94 -15.00 -11.20
CA LEU A 167 -10.28 -14.90 -9.89
C LEU A 167 -11.26 -14.84 -8.71
N GLN A 168 -12.53 -14.56 -8.97
CA GLN A 168 -13.54 -14.28 -7.93
C GLN A 168 -13.16 -13.08 -7.04
N ILE A 169 -12.37 -12.14 -7.58
CA ILE A 169 -11.96 -10.91 -6.91
C ILE A 169 -12.81 -9.76 -7.44
N PRO A 170 -13.63 -9.13 -6.59
CA PRO A 170 -14.34 -7.92 -6.99
C PRO A 170 -13.34 -6.77 -7.10
N VAL A 171 -13.44 -6.00 -8.18
CA VAL A 171 -12.62 -4.81 -8.39
C VAL A 171 -13.48 -3.61 -8.70
N SER A 172 -13.04 -2.43 -8.28
CA SER A 172 -13.63 -1.15 -8.63
C SER A 172 -12.74 -0.41 -9.62
N LEU A 173 -13.33 0.21 -10.62
CA LEU A 173 -12.63 0.92 -11.69
C LEU A 173 -13.06 2.39 -11.74
N GLY A 174 -12.08 3.26 -11.93
CA GLY A 174 -12.28 4.66 -12.27
C GLY A 174 -11.58 4.98 -13.58
N LEU A 175 -12.28 5.55 -14.55
CA LEU A 175 -11.75 6.02 -15.82
C LEU A 175 -11.74 7.54 -15.85
N ALA A 176 -10.62 8.15 -16.22
CA ALA A 176 -10.46 9.60 -16.31
C ALA A 176 -9.35 9.99 -17.29
N ALA A 177 -9.13 11.28 -17.49
CA ALA A 177 -8.01 11.77 -18.28
C ALA A 177 -6.65 11.62 -17.59
N ASN A 178 -6.60 11.50 -16.25
CA ASN A 178 -5.37 11.43 -15.48
C ASN A 178 -5.46 10.48 -14.28
N LYS A 179 -4.31 10.21 -13.67
CA LYS A 179 -4.17 9.26 -12.55
C LYS A 179 -4.92 9.69 -11.29
N LEU A 180 -4.87 10.98 -10.94
CA LEU A 180 -5.49 11.51 -9.73
C LEU A 180 -7.00 11.25 -9.73
N VAL A 181 -7.66 11.70 -10.81
CA VAL A 181 -9.11 11.62 -10.92
C VAL A 181 -9.58 10.17 -11.07
N ALA A 182 -8.85 9.36 -11.86
CA ALA A 182 -9.15 7.93 -11.98
C ALA A 182 -9.08 7.20 -10.63
N ALA A 183 -8.07 7.50 -9.79
CA ALA A 183 -7.93 6.91 -8.46
C ALA A 183 -9.03 7.34 -7.49
N ILE A 184 -9.44 8.60 -7.52
CA ILE A 184 -10.56 9.08 -6.71
C ILE A 184 -11.86 8.40 -7.17
N ALA A 185 -12.12 8.38 -8.47
CA ALA A 185 -13.30 7.79 -9.08
C ALA A 185 -13.48 6.30 -8.70
N SER A 186 -12.41 5.51 -8.73
CA SER A 186 -12.46 4.08 -8.39
C SER A 186 -12.89 3.79 -6.94
N LYS A 187 -12.75 4.78 -6.04
CA LYS A 187 -13.01 4.62 -4.60
C LYS A 187 -14.43 5.03 -4.19
N LEU A 188 -15.19 5.72 -5.04
CA LEU A 188 -16.49 6.29 -4.67
C LEU A 188 -17.61 5.27 -4.55
N LEU A 189 -17.69 4.30 -5.45
CA LEU A 189 -18.83 3.37 -5.55
C LEU A 189 -18.45 1.93 -5.19
N LYS A 190 -17.51 1.73 -4.28
CA LYS A 190 -17.12 0.39 -3.80
C LYS A 190 -18.26 -0.31 -3.07
N PRO A 191 -18.42 -1.64 -3.20
CA PRO A 191 -17.66 -2.57 -4.02
C PRO A 191 -18.18 -2.66 -5.48
N ARG A 192 -17.30 -3.16 -6.37
CA ARG A 192 -17.57 -3.37 -7.81
C ARG A 192 -18.01 -2.10 -8.53
N GLY A 193 -17.54 -0.95 -8.03
CA GLY A 193 -17.84 0.34 -8.62
C GLY A 193 -17.23 0.49 -10.01
N PHE A 194 -17.88 1.33 -10.81
CA PHE A 194 -17.39 1.71 -12.12
C PHE A 194 -17.79 3.15 -12.41
N VAL A 195 -16.81 4.04 -12.39
CA VAL A 195 -17.03 5.48 -12.55
C VAL A 195 -16.23 5.98 -13.74
N VAL A 196 -16.85 6.74 -14.61
CA VAL A 196 -16.22 7.40 -15.75
C VAL A 196 -16.31 8.90 -15.55
N VAL A 197 -15.18 9.58 -15.67
CA VAL A 197 -15.08 11.04 -15.63
C VAL A 197 -14.62 11.51 -17.00
N PRO A 198 -15.51 12.15 -17.79
CA PRO A 198 -15.15 12.66 -19.10
C PRO A 198 -14.05 13.72 -19.00
N PRO A 199 -13.08 13.73 -19.93
CA PRO A 199 -12.04 14.75 -19.97
C PRO A 199 -12.62 16.17 -20.05
N GLY A 200 -12.03 17.09 -19.25
CA GLY A 200 -12.49 18.48 -19.12
C GLY A 200 -13.58 18.69 -18.06
N THR A 201 -14.05 17.63 -17.38
CA THR A 201 -15.04 17.72 -16.28
C THR A 201 -14.43 17.40 -14.90
N GLU A 202 -13.12 17.30 -14.81
CA GLU A 202 -12.40 16.86 -13.60
C GLU A 202 -12.69 17.75 -12.38
N ALA A 203 -12.66 19.06 -12.59
CA ALA A 203 -12.94 20.03 -11.52
C ALA A 203 -14.41 19.95 -11.05
N GLU A 204 -15.36 19.82 -11.98
CA GLU A 204 -16.79 19.67 -11.66
C GLU A 204 -17.07 18.37 -10.92
N PHE A 205 -16.41 17.29 -11.33
CA PHE A 205 -16.48 15.99 -10.65
C PHE A 205 -15.96 16.05 -9.21
N LEU A 206 -14.83 16.73 -8.98
CA LEU A 206 -14.21 16.83 -7.65
C LEU A 206 -14.93 17.82 -6.74
N ALA A 207 -15.51 18.90 -7.29
CA ALA A 207 -16.09 20.00 -6.54
C ALA A 207 -17.01 19.59 -5.37
N PRO A 208 -17.98 18.68 -5.51
CA PRO A 208 -18.88 18.28 -4.42
C PRO A 208 -18.28 17.26 -3.45
N LEU A 209 -17.10 16.69 -3.75
CA LEU A 209 -16.50 15.63 -2.94
C LEU A 209 -15.87 16.22 -1.67
N SER A 210 -15.81 15.39 -0.60
CA SER A 210 -15.12 15.78 0.65
C SER A 210 -13.66 16.15 0.38
N VAL A 211 -13.14 17.17 1.06
CA VAL A 211 -11.72 17.57 0.99
C VAL A 211 -10.76 16.42 1.28
N GLY A 212 -11.19 15.43 2.07
CA GLY A 212 -10.39 14.24 2.41
C GLY A 212 -10.14 13.28 1.26
N VAL A 213 -10.77 13.47 0.08
CA VAL A 213 -10.47 12.64 -1.12
C VAL A 213 -9.16 13.03 -1.77
N LEU A 214 -8.68 14.28 -1.53
CA LEU A 214 -7.45 14.78 -2.13
C LEU A 214 -6.21 14.13 -1.47
N PRO A 215 -5.28 13.58 -2.26
CA PRO A 215 -4.01 13.08 -1.72
C PRO A 215 -3.29 14.15 -0.91
N GLY A 216 -2.72 13.73 0.23
CA GLY A 216 -2.06 14.66 1.17
C GLY A 216 -2.97 15.24 2.26
N ILE A 217 -4.29 15.19 2.11
CA ILE A 217 -5.24 15.55 3.16
C ILE A 217 -5.64 14.31 3.96
N GLY A 218 -4.87 14.01 5.01
CA GLY A 218 -5.18 12.92 5.91
C GLY A 218 -6.26 13.29 6.94
N LYS A 219 -6.78 12.31 7.68
CA LYS A 219 -7.88 12.46 8.67
C LYS A 219 -7.70 13.64 9.63
N LYS A 220 -6.47 13.92 10.10
CA LYS A 220 -6.20 15.06 10.99
C LYS A 220 -6.35 16.40 10.28
N SER A 221 -5.85 16.52 9.05
CA SER A 221 -5.98 17.72 8.23
C SER A 221 -7.43 17.94 7.80
N GLU A 222 -8.11 16.88 7.39
CA GLU A 222 -9.53 16.91 7.06
C GLU A 222 -10.38 17.40 8.23
N ALA A 223 -10.15 16.90 9.44
CA ALA A 223 -10.87 17.35 10.64
C ALA A 223 -10.64 18.85 10.93
N LYS A 224 -9.40 19.35 10.74
CA LYS A 224 -9.08 20.77 10.89
C LYS A 224 -9.79 21.65 9.85
N LEU A 225 -9.82 21.21 8.59
CA LEU A 225 -10.51 21.92 7.51
C LEU A 225 -12.00 21.99 7.76
N LYS A 226 -12.62 20.86 8.12
CA LYS A 226 -14.05 20.78 8.46
C LYS A 226 -14.42 21.70 9.64
N ALA A 227 -13.56 21.81 10.65
CA ALA A 227 -13.76 22.72 11.77
C ALA A 227 -13.74 24.22 11.35
N GLN A 228 -13.18 24.54 10.19
CA GLN A 228 -13.17 25.87 9.57
C GLN A 228 -14.28 26.05 8.52
N GLY A 229 -15.19 25.10 8.38
CA GLY A 229 -16.28 25.13 7.40
C GLY A 229 -15.89 24.66 5.99
N LEU A 230 -14.63 24.20 5.79
CA LEU A 230 -14.14 23.71 4.51
C LEU A 230 -14.38 22.19 4.43
N THR A 231 -15.51 21.79 3.87
CA THR A 231 -15.97 20.39 3.86
C THR A 231 -15.82 19.71 2.51
N ALA A 232 -16.06 20.45 1.44
CA ALA A 232 -15.99 19.99 0.06
C ALA A 232 -14.80 20.62 -0.68
N VAL A 233 -14.37 20.01 -1.78
CA VAL A 233 -13.27 20.51 -2.62
C VAL A 233 -13.58 21.90 -3.15
N GLN A 234 -14.83 22.19 -3.52
CA GLN A 234 -15.25 23.53 -3.96
C GLN A 234 -15.00 24.61 -2.91
N ASP A 235 -15.11 24.29 -1.61
CA ASP A 235 -14.86 25.26 -0.55
C ASP A 235 -13.38 25.70 -0.54
N LEU A 236 -12.47 24.77 -0.87
CA LEU A 236 -11.05 25.11 -1.05
C LEU A 236 -10.82 25.97 -2.29
N LEU A 237 -11.49 25.66 -3.39
CA LEU A 237 -11.33 26.40 -4.66
C LEU A 237 -11.84 27.85 -4.55
N ALA A 238 -12.70 28.17 -3.58
CA ALA A 238 -13.16 29.51 -3.29
C ALA A 238 -12.12 30.37 -2.52
N LEU A 239 -11.03 29.78 -2.02
CA LEU A 239 -10.01 30.50 -1.25
C LEU A 239 -9.11 31.35 -2.18
N ASN A 240 -8.67 32.51 -1.66
CA ASN A 240 -7.59 33.27 -2.28
C ASN A 240 -6.21 32.64 -1.95
N GLU A 241 -5.14 33.15 -2.57
CA GLU A 241 -3.78 32.61 -2.37
C GLU A 241 -3.32 32.67 -0.91
N GLU A 242 -3.67 33.72 -0.16
CA GLU A 242 -3.33 33.84 1.26
C GLU A 242 -3.99 32.74 2.10
N GLY A 243 -5.26 32.44 1.82
CA GLY A 243 -6.00 31.35 2.47
C GLY A 243 -5.39 29.98 2.16
N TRP A 244 -5.01 29.72 0.92
CA TRP A 244 -4.31 28.52 0.53
C TRP A 244 -2.97 28.36 1.26
N TYR A 245 -2.17 29.41 1.29
CA TYR A 245 -0.86 29.38 1.95
C TYR A 245 -0.98 29.21 3.46
N ALA A 246 -1.97 29.87 4.10
CA ALA A 246 -2.22 29.72 5.53
C ALA A 246 -2.58 28.29 5.94
N LEU A 247 -3.29 27.55 5.08
CA LEU A 247 -3.72 26.17 5.35
C LEU A 247 -2.64 25.13 5.04
N PHE A 248 -1.91 25.28 3.94
CA PHE A 248 -1.06 24.24 3.37
C PHE A 248 0.43 24.59 3.27
N GLY A 249 0.80 25.84 3.62
CA GLY A 249 2.18 26.29 3.54
C GLY A 249 2.74 26.15 2.11
N HIS A 250 3.96 25.67 1.99
CA HIS A 250 4.64 25.56 0.68
C HIS A 250 3.98 24.57 -0.30
N SER A 251 3.16 23.64 0.19
CA SER A 251 2.48 22.63 -0.66
C SER A 251 1.15 23.12 -1.26
N TRP A 252 0.77 24.37 -1.04
CA TRP A 252 -0.55 24.86 -1.41
C TRP A 252 -0.84 24.78 -2.92
N ARG A 253 0.16 25.07 -3.75
CA ARG A 253 -0.01 25.02 -5.21
C ARG A 253 -0.28 23.61 -5.73
N ASP A 254 0.41 22.61 -5.17
CA ASP A 254 0.20 21.21 -5.53
C ASP A 254 -1.21 20.75 -5.14
N ILE A 255 -1.67 21.14 -3.94
CA ILE A 255 -3.01 20.77 -3.47
C ILE A 255 -4.08 21.52 -4.26
N GLN A 256 -3.84 22.78 -4.65
CA GLN A 256 -4.76 23.55 -5.48
C GLN A 256 -4.89 22.94 -6.89
N ALA A 257 -3.76 22.54 -7.51
CA ALA A 257 -3.78 21.83 -8.79
C ALA A 257 -4.59 20.52 -8.69
N MET A 258 -4.34 19.73 -7.63
CA MET A 258 -5.13 18.53 -7.37
C MET A 258 -6.62 18.82 -7.16
N ALA A 259 -6.98 19.92 -6.48
CA ALA A 259 -8.38 20.32 -6.29
C ALA A 259 -9.06 20.70 -7.62
N ARG A 260 -8.30 21.17 -8.61
CA ARG A 260 -8.78 21.41 -9.99
C ARG A 260 -8.81 20.14 -10.85
N GLY A 261 -8.34 19.01 -10.32
CA GLY A 261 -8.24 17.75 -11.06
C GLY A 261 -7.05 17.71 -12.02
N GLU A 262 -6.04 18.57 -11.82
CA GLU A 262 -4.83 18.64 -12.63
C GLU A 262 -3.80 17.61 -12.14
N ASP A 263 -3.33 16.73 -13.04
CA ASP A 263 -2.29 15.75 -12.77
C ASP A 263 -1.63 15.33 -14.09
N ASP A 264 -0.39 15.68 -14.25
CA ASP A 264 0.41 15.41 -15.46
C ASP A 264 1.38 14.22 -15.28
N ARG A 265 1.32 13.51 -14.14
CA ARG A 265 2.21 12.39 -13.86
C ARG A 265 1.95 11.24 -14.83
N PRO A 266 2.98 10.79 -15.58
CA PRO A 266 2.87 9.62 -16.45
C PRO A 266 2.74 8.34 -15.63
N LEU A 267 2.30 7.24 -16.29
CA LEU A 267 2.39 5.92 -15.70
C LEU A 267 3.85 5.51 -15.49
N LYS A 268 4.16 4.97 -14.32
CA LYS A 268 5.45 4.38 -13.99
C LYS A 268 5.40 2.88 -14.30
N LEU A 269 5.99 2.49 -15.43
CA LEU A 269 6.02 1.09 -15.86
C LEU A 269 7.11 0.28 -15.15
N GLU A 270 8.14 0.96 -14.67
CA GLU A 270 9.23 0.37 -13.90
C GLU A 270 9.07 0.77 -12.42
N HIS A 271 9.39 -0.15 -11.53
CA HIS A 271 9.41 0.15 -10.10
C HIS A 271 10.64 1.00 -9.77
N ASP A 272 10.42 2.04 -8.97
CA ASP A 272 11.54 2.79 -8.37
C ASP A 272 12.38 1.84 -7.50
N ASP A 273 13.67 2.03 -7.53
CA ASP A 273 14.59 1.30 -6.65
C ASP A 273 14.25 1.49 -5.17
N ALA A 274 14.37 0.43 -4.41
CA ALA A 274 14.13 0.48 -2.98
C ALA A 274 15.10 1.44 -2.28
N LYS A 275 14.59 2.47 -1.62
CA LYS A 275 15.39 3.44 -0.83
C LYS A 275 15.79 2.91 0.55
N SER A 276 15.13 1.87 1.02
CA SER A 276 15.40 1.20 2.29
C SER A 276 14.73 -0.16 2.37
N TYR A 277 15.29 -1.04 3.18
CA TYR A 277 14.74 -2.37 3.51
C TYR A 277 14.50 -2.41 5.01
N SER A 278 13.31 -2.83 5.42
CA SER A 278 13.00 -2.89 6.85
C SER A 278 12.07 -4.03 7.20
N GLN A 279 12.23 -4.51 8.43
CA GLN A 279 11.34 -5.48 9.04
C GLN A 279 11.04 -5.06 10.47
N GLN A 280 9.84 -5.38 10.95
CA GLN A 280 9.46 -5.13 12.33
C GLN A 280 8.58 -6.27 12.86
N GLU A 281 8.69 -6.52 14.16
CA GLU A 281 7.88 -7.51 14.87
C GLU A 281 7.25 -6.88 16.09
N THR A 282 5.92 -6.98 16.19
CA THR A 282 5.17 -6.64 17.38
C THR A 282 5.00 -7.90 18.21
N PHE A 283 5.50 -7.90 19.44
CA PHE A 283 5.46 -9.07 20.30
C PHE A 283 4.05 -9.36 20.82
N PRO A 284 3.66 -10.63 20.96
CA PRO A 284 2.38 -11.01 21.58
C PRO A 284 2.26 -10.47 23.01
N HIS A 285 3.33 -10.50 23.76
CA HIS A 285 3.50 -9.93 25.09
C HIS A 285 4.72 -9.00 25.11
N ASP A 286 4.74 -8.08 26.10
CA ASP A 286 5.90 -7.21 26.24
C ASP A 286 7.13 -8.02 26.69
N VAL A 287 8.28 -7.83 26.02
CA VAL A 287 9.50 -8.58 26.21
C VAL A 287 10.53 -7.71 26.94
N SER A 288 11.15 -8.27 27.98
CA SER A 288 12.23 -7.64 28.74
C SER A 288 13.57 -8.32 28.59
N ASP A 289 13.60 -9.50 27.96
CA ASP A 289 14.84 -10.25 27.73
C ASP A 289 15.63 -9.64 26.57
N PHE A 290 16.81 -9.11 26.92
CA PHE A 290 17.71 -8.49 25.95
C PHE A 290 18.21 -9.51 24.92
N ALA A 291 18.57 -10.71 25.36
CA ALA A 291 19.11 -11.74 24.47
C ALA A 291 18.05 -12.23 23.46
N GLU A 292 16.79 -12.32 23.89
CA GLU A 292 15.68 -12.64 22.99
C GLU A 292 15.50 -11.57 21.92
N ILE A 293 15.46 -10.30 22.31
CA ILE A 293 15.28 -9.18 21.37
C ILE A 293 16.48 -9.05 20.42
N GLU A 294 17.68 -9.24 20.91
CA GLU A 294 18.89 -9.27 20.10
C GLU A 294 18.86 -10.38 19.06
N ARG A 295 18.44 -11.58 19.45
CA ARG A 295 18.27 -12.73 18.55
C ARG A 295 17.23 -12.43 17.46
N ILE A 296 16.09 -11.82 17.83
CA ILE A 296 15.06 -11.41 16.88
C ILE A 296 15.60 -10.35 15.90
N ALA A 297 16.34 -9.37 16.38
CA ALA A 297 16.93 -8.34 15.52
C ALA A 297 17.97 -8.92 14.54
N LYS A 298 18.82 -9.89 15.00
CA LYS A 298 19.76 -10.61 14.12
C LYS A 298 19.02 -11.45 13.07
N ARG A 299 17.94 -12.12 13.43
CA ARG A 299 17.10 -12.84 12.46
C ARG A 299 16.52 -11.89 11.39
N MET A 300 16.11 -10.68 11.77
CA MET A 300 15.63 -9.69 10.78
C MET A 300 16.74 -9.30 9.78
N ILE A 301 17.99 -9.25 10.20
CA ILE A 301 19.13 -9.04 9.30
C ILE A 301 19.22 -10.20 8.30
N ASP A 302 19.16 -11.44 8.79
CA ASP A 302 19.23 -12.65 7.96
C ASP A 302 18.09 -12.75 6.95
N GLU A 303 16.92 -12.18 7.25
CA GLU A 303 15.75 -12.16 6.34
C GLU A 303 15.77 -10.97 5.36
N LEU A 304 16.45 -9.88 5.68
CA LEU A 304 16.54 -8.69 4.84
C LEU A 304 17.72 -8.75 3.85
N MET A 305 18.87 -9.27 4.25
CA MET A 305 20.07 -9.27 3.41
C MET A 305 19.93 -10.09 2.11
N PRO A 306 19.27 -11.26 2.09
CA PRO A 306 18.99 -11.97 0.85
C PRO A 306 18.17 -11.14 -0.15
N LYS A 307 17.20 -10.34 0.32
CA LYS A 307 16.39 -9.45 -0.53
C LYS A 307 17.24 -8.33 -1.13
N ILE A 308 18.13 -7.74 -0.32
CA ILE A 308 19.07 -6.70 -0.75
C ILE A 308 20.01 -7.24 -1.84
N ARG A 309 20.51 -8.48 -1.66
CA ARG A 309 21.33 -9.16 -2.68
C ARG A 309 20.55 -9.51 -3.94
N ALA A 310 19.31 -9.97 -3.80
CA ALA A 310 18.46 -10.29 -4.94
C ALA A 310 18.17 -9.06 -5.82
N ASP A 311 18.06 -7.88 -5.19
CA ASP A 311 17.90 -6.61 -5.90
C ASP A 311 19.24 -6.05 -6.44
N GLY A 312 20.37 -6.76 -6.24
CA GLY A 312 21.69 -6.30 -6.66
C GLY A 312 22.21 -5.08 -5.90
N LYS A 313 21.65 -4.79 -4.72
CA LYS A 313 21.95 -3.59 -3.92
C LYS A 313 22.87 -3.88 -2.76
N LYS A 314 23.49 -2.82 -2.21
CA LYS A 314 24.28 -2.80 -0.98
C LYS A 314 23.70 -1.76 -0.05
N VAL A 315 23.94 -1.89 1.24
CA VAL A 315 23.44 -0.96 2.27
C VAL A 315 24.55 -0.55 3.23
N ARG A 316 24.48 0.68 3.71
CA ARG A 316 25.50 1.24 4.59
C ARG A 316 24.98 1.52 5.99
N THR A 317 23.72 1.88 6.15
CA THR A 317 23.19 2.36 7.43
C THR A 317 22.22 1.36 8.00
N MET A 318 22.44 0.92 9.24
CA MET A 318 21.49 0.15 10.02
C MET A 318 20.85 1.02 11.09
N THR A 319 19.54 0.94 11.22
CA THR A 319 18.74 1.60 12.25
C THR A 319 17.94 0.56 13.00
N VAL A 320 18.00 0.62 14.33
CA VAL A 320 17.15 -0.17 15.23
C VAL A 320 16.12 0.76 15.86
N LYS A 321 14.86 0.38 15.79
CA LYS A 321 13.76 1.04 16.47
C LYS A 321 13.16 0.08 17.48
N VAL A 322 12.93 0.57 18.68
CA VAL A 322 12.13 -0.12 19.71
C VAL A 322 10.88 0.68 20.03
N ARG A 323 9.80 0.00 20.37
CA ARG A 323 8.55 0.62 20.82
C ARG A 323 8.17 0.10 22.19
N TYR A 324 7.88 1.02 23.10
CA TYR A 324 7.37 0.72 24.42
C TYR A 324 5.84 0.48 24.42
N PRO A 325 5.27 -0.15 25.47
CA PRO A 325 3.83 -0.42 25.55
C PRO A 325 2.95 0.83 25.36
N GLY A 326 3.42 2.00 25.82
CA GLY A 326 2.75 3.30 25.65
C GLY A 326 2.83 3.91 24.25
N MET A 327 3.23 3.11 23.22
CA MET A 327 3.39 3.54 21.82
C MET A 327 4.49 4.58 21.62
N GLU A 328 5.40 4.74 22.57
CA GLU A 328 6.57 5.59 22.47
C GLU A 328 7.68 4.86 21.71
N ASP A 329 8.19 5.47 20.64
CA ASP A 329 9.28 4.94 19.84
C ASP A 329 10.63 5.53 20.28
N SER A 330 11.67 4.70 20.30
CA SER A 330 13.07 5.12 20.44
C SER A 330 13.89 4.50 19.33
N VAL A 331 14.81 5.28 18.77
CA VAL A 331 15.54 4.91 17.56
C VAL A 331 17.02 5.18 17.75
N ALA A 332 17.87 4.23 17.30
CA ALA A 332 19.30 4.41 17.19
C ALA A 332 19.79 3.90 15.84
N GLY A 333 20.73 4.60 15.22
CA GLY A 333 21.29 4.20 13.92
C GLY A 333 22.80 4.39 13.87
N ARG A 334 23.43 3.65 12.97
CA ARG A 334 24.85 3.75 12.65
C ARG A 334 25.10 3.38 11.19
N SER A 335 26.00 4.13 10.55
CA SER A 335 26.48 3.84 9.21
C SER A 335 27.85 3.16 9.29
N LEU A 336 28.05 2.18 8.41
CA LEU A 336 29.38 1.63 8.10
C LEU A 336 30.13 2.63 7.22
N THR A 337 31.45 2.48 7.15
CA THR A 337 32.28 3.28 6.24
C THR A 337 31.92 2.99 4.79
N GLU A 338 31.71 1.72 4.46
CA GLU A 338 31.36 1.25 3.11
C GLU A 338 30.03 0.51 3.11
N ALA A 339 29.35 0.54 1.94
CA ALA A 339 28.13 -0.22 1.75
C ALA A 339 28.46 -1.70 1.51
N THR A 340 27.68 -2.60 2.09
CA THR A 340 27.88 -4.05 1.98
C THR A 340 26.56 -4.77 1.74
N ASP A 341 26.65 -5.95 1.17
CA ASP A 341 25.60 -6.93 0.97
C ASP A 341 25.73 -8.16 1.89
N LEU A 342 26.65 -8.08 2.87
CA LEU A 342 26.91 -9.14 3.83
C LEU A 342 26.33 -8.81 5.22
N GLU A 343 25.85 -9.83 5.92
CA GLU A 343 25.27 -9.73 7.28
C GLU A 343 26.32 -9.44 8.36
N ALA A 344 27.49 -10.07 8.24
CA ALA A 344 28.51 -10.11 9.27
C ALA A 344 28.93 -8.74 9.85
N PRO A 345 29.09 -7.66 9.03
CA PRO A 345 29.43 -6.34 9.57
C PRO A 345 28.32 -5.70 10.42
N PHE A 346 27.07 -6.16 10.30
CA PHE A 346 25.94 -5.59 11.02
C PHE A 346 25.64 -6.29 12.35
N TYR A 347 25.99 -7.56 12.54
CA TYR A 347 25.74 -8.26 13.79
C TYR A 347 26.31 -7.57 15.03
N PRO A 348 27.56 -7.07 15.03
CA PRO A 348 28.10 -6.34 16.18
C PRO A 348 27.36 -5.04 16.48
N LEU A 349 26.73 -4.44 15.48
CA LEU A 349 25.96 -3.21 15.64
C LEU A 349 24.62 -3.44 16.35
N VAL A 350 24.07 -4.65 16.32
CA VAL A 350 22.76 -4.95 16.93
C VAL A 350 22.77 -4.64 18.42
N GLU A 351 23.73 -5.20 19.16
CA GLU A 351 23.87 -4.96 20.60
C GLU A 351 24.04 -3.47 20.91
N LEU A 352 24.97 -2.81 20.19
CA LEU A 352 25.24 -1.39 20.37
C LEU A 352 24.00 -0.53 20.18
N LEU A 353 23.26 -0.77 19.10
CA LEU A 353 22.08 0.02 18.75
C LEU A 353 20.88 -0.30 19.64
N LEU A 354 20.71 -1.55 20.03
CA LEU A 354 19.68 -1.94 21.01
C LEU A 354 19.94 -1.27 22.36
N ARG A 355 21.17 -1.28 22.88
CA ARG A 355 21.49 -0.60 24.14
C ARG A 355 21.21 0.90 24.09
N ARG A 356 21.46 1.55 22.97
CA ARG A 356 21.16 2.97 22.76
C ARG A 356 19.64 3.25 22.62
N ALA A 357 18.94 2.46 21.81
CA ALA A 357 17.52 2.64 21.59
C ALA A 357 16.70 2.24 22.83
N TRP A 358 17.14 1.23 23.56
CA TRP A 358 16.43 0.72 24.75
C TRP A 358 17.00 1.31 26.07
N ALA A 359 17.19 2.62 26.12
CA ALA A 359 17.77 3.29 27.26
C ALA A 359 16.90 3.19 28.54
N LYS A 360 15.59 3.13 28.40
CA LYS A 360 14.65 3.11 29.53
C LYS A 360 14.52 1.75 30.22
N ARG A 361 15.09 0.69 29.70
CA ARG A 361 15.06 -0.69 30.24
C ARG A 361 13.66 -1.20 30.62
N ARG A 362 12.59 -0.59 30.08
CA ARG A 362 11.21 -1.03 30.25
C ARG A 362 10.89 -2.14 29.24
N PRO A 363 9.93 -3.03 29.52
CA PRO A 363 9.51 -4.03 28.52
C PRO A 363 9.22 -3.41 27.16
N LEU A 364 9.54 -4.11 26.10
CA LEU A 364 9.32 -3.66 24.72
C LEU A 364 8.11 -4.34 24.09
N ARG A 365 7.34 -3.57 23.36
CA ARG A 365 6.21 -4.01 22.54
C ARG A 365 6.64 -4.45 21.14
N LEU A 366 7.68 -3.81 20.59
CA LEU A 366 8.10 -4.02 19.20
C LEU A 366 9.59 -3.75 19.05
N VAL A 367 10.21 -4.52 18.16
CA VAL A 367 11.54 -4.21 17.61
C VAL A 367 11.46 -4.12 16.09
N SER A 368 12.30 -3.27 15.50
CA SER A 368 12.44 -3.13 14.05
C SER A 368 13.90 -2.92 13.67
N VAL A 369 14.30 -3.53 12.56
CA VAL A 369 15.58 -3.28 11.88
C VAL A 369 15.29 -2.67 10.53
N ARG A 370 16.02 -1.60 10.19
CA ARG A 370 15.93 -0.93 8.89
C ARG A 370 17.34 -0.70 8.34
N PHE A 371 17.50 -1.04 7.06
CA PHE A 371 18.65 -0.70 6.26
C PHE A 371 18.33 0.46 5.32
N SER A 372 19.27 1.41 5.21
CA SER A 372 19.20 2.57 4.32
C SER A 372 20.61 2.95 3.84
N GLY A 373 20.70 4.03 3.04
CA GLY A 373 21.96 4.31 2.36
C GLY A 373 22.24 3.21 1.33
N VAL A 374 21.20 2.95 0.51
CA VAL A 374 21.25 1.95 -0.55
C VAL A 374 22.19 2.44 -1.65
N ASP A 375 23.07 1.57 -2.09
CA ASP A 375 24.08 1.82 -3.13
C ASP A 375 23.98 0.71 -4.19
N ASP A 376 23.90 1.11 -5.45
CA ASP A 376 23.83 0.22 -6.61
C ASP A 376 25.15 0.19 -7.40
N ARG A 377 26.14 0.98 -6.98
CA ARG A 377 27.41 1.05 -7.66
C ARG A 377 28.09 -0.32 -7.65
N PRO A 378 28.66 -0.76 -8.81
CA PRO A 378 29.45 -1.97 -8.85
C PRO A 378 30.56 -1.90 -7.80
N ALA A 379 30.88 -3.04 -7.19
CA ALA A 379 31.99 -3.10 -6.23
C ALA A 379 33.25 -2.61 -6.93
N GLN A 380 33.90 -1.60 -6.33
CA GLN A 380 35.27 -1.29 -6.72
C GLN A 380 36.09 -2.56 -6.52
N LEU A 381 36.74 -3.04 -7.56
CA LEU A 381 37.60 -4.22 -7.47
C LEU A 381 38.79 -3.88 -6.58
N GLU A 382 38.70 -4.25 -5.32
CA GLU A 382 39.83 -4.16 -4.41
C GLU A 382 40.80 -5.27 -4.74
N MET A 383 42.07 -4.92 -4.91
CA MET A 383 43.18 -5.84 -5.26
C MET A 383 43.38 -6.95 -4.21
N PHE A 384 42.71 -6.85 -3.03
CA PHE A 384 42.87 -7.80 -1.89
C PHE A 384 41.53 -8.45 -1.45
N ALA A 385 40.50 -8.41 -2.27
CA ALA A 385 39.12 -8.79 -1.93
C ALA A 385 38.82 -10.31 -1.85
N GLN A 386 39.82 -11.20 -1.90
CA GLN A 386 39.60 -12.66 -1.93
C GLN A 386 38.76 -13.19 -0.75
N THR A 387 38.91 -12.60 0.44
CA THR A 387 38.18 -13.04 1.63
C THR A 387 36.70 -12.61 1.57
N GLU A 388 36.42 -11.42 1.08
CA GLU A 388 35.02 -10.94 0.94
C GLU A 388 34.31 -11.66 -0.19
N GLU A 389 35.01 -11.95 -1.30
CA GLU A 389 34.44 -12.72 -2.40
C GLU A 389 34.02 -14.13 -1.97
N LYS A 390 34.84 -14.80 -1.15
CA LYS A 390 34.48 -16.11 -0.55
C LYS A 390 33.23 -16.00 0.32
N LYS A 391 33.10 -14.94 1.12
CA LYS A 391 31.90 -14.69 1.94
C LYS A 391 30.66 -14.45 1.07
N ARG A 392 30.77 -13.66 -0.02
CA ARG A 392 29.66 -13.42 -0.96
C ARG A 392 29.25 -14.71 -1.68
N ARG A 393 30.21 -15.53 -2.12
CA ARG A 393 29.92 -16.84 -2.71
C ARG A 393 29.17 -17.76 -1.73
N LEU A 394 29.60 -17.78 -0.46
CA LEU A 394 28.91 -18.54 0.60
C LEU A 394 27.50 -18.02 0.81
N ALA A 395 27.30 -16.71 0.95
CA ALA A 395 25.99 -16.09 1.10
C ALA A 395 25.05 -16.43 -0.06
N ALA A 396 25.55 -16.35 -1.31
CA ALA A 396 24.78 -16.70 -2.49
C ALA A 396 24.37 -18.20 -2.53
N VAL A 397 25.21 -19.10 -2.02
CA VAL A 397 24.87 -20.53 -1.89
C VAL A 397 23.80 -20.73 -0.81
N LEU A 398 23.93 -20.07 0.33
CA LEU A 398 22.93 -20.12 1.41
C LEU A 398 21.58 -19.57 0.96
N ASP A 399 21.55 -18.48 0.23
CA ASP A 399 20.33 -17.90 -0.35
C ASP A 399 19.65 -18.92 -1.29
N LYS A 400 20.40 -19.55 -2.19
CA LYS A 400 19.85 -20.57 -3.10
C LYS A 400 19.32 -21.81 -2.38
N LEU A 401 19.94 -22.23 -1.29
CA LEU A 401 19.47 -23.36 -0.49
C LEU A 401 18.16 -23.03 0.24
N ASN A 402 18.06 -21.80 0.77
CA ASN A 402 16.90 -21.36 1.52
C ASN A 402 15.71 -20.94 0.63
N ASP A 403 15.94 -20.53 -0.61
CA ASP A 403 14.88 -20.17 -1.57
C ASP A 403 14.05 -21.39 -2.02
N ARG A 404 14.64 -22.59 -2.02
CA ARG A 404 14.00 -23.85 -2.42
C ARG A 404 13.05 -24.47 -1.39
N GLY A 405 13.02 -23.95 -0.15
CA GLY A 405 12.27 -24.53 0.97
C GLY A 405 11.28 -23.55 1.60
N ARG A 406 10.14 -24.08 2.10
CA ARG A 406 9.17 -23.29 2.91
C ARG A 406 9.72 -22.88 4.28
N LYS A 407 10.82 -23.48 4.74
CA LYS A 407 11.58 -23.14 5.94
C LYS A 407 13.04 -23.07 5.57
N ALA A 408 13.78 -22.15 6.18
CA ALA A 408 15.22 -22.05 6.00
C ALA A 408 15.87 -23.41 6.32
N VAL A 409 16.55 -23.98 5.32
CA VAL A 409 17.24 -25.29 5.42
C VAL A 409 18.54 -25.12 6.20
N VAL A 410 19.18 -23.94 6.04
CA VAL A 410 20.42 -23.57 6.73
C VAL A 410 20.18 -22.28 7.50
N GLN A 411 20.54 -22.26 8.77
CA GLN A 411 20.34 -21.10 9.65
C GLN A 411 21.67 -20.70 10.30
N HIS A 412 21.83 -19.41 10.59
CA HIS A 412 22.93 -18.92 11.40
C HIS A 412 22.79 -19.41 12.85
N GLY A 413 23.93 -19.73 13.52
CA GLY A 413 23.93 -20.32 14.87
C GLY A 413 23.19 -19.49 15.93
N HIS A 414 23.11 -18.16 15.78
CA HIS A 414 22.35 -17.30 16.68
C HIS A 414 20.81 -17.47 16.57
N GLN A 415 20.32 -18.12 15.52
CA GLN A 415 18.89 -18.43 15.36
C GLN A 415 18.47 -19.72 16.08
N LEU A 416 19.46 -20.57 16.43
CA LEU A 416 19.19 -21.78 17.20
C LEU A 416 18.83 -21.36 18.63
N GLY A 417 17.55 -21.42 18.98
CA GLY A 417 17.10 -21.25 20.37
C GLY A 417 17.79 -22.26 21.27
N LYS A 418 17.99 -21.94 22.55
CA LYS A 418 18.31 -22.96 23.55
C LYS A 418 17.21 -24.01 23.44
N THR A 419 17.54 -25.18 22.96
CA THR A 419 16.71 -26.37 23.14
C THR A 419 16.59 -26.53 24.64
N THR A 420 15.44 -26.21 25.21
CA THR A 420 15.11 -26.73 26.54
C THR A 420 15.11 -28.25 26.35
N ALA A 421 16.21 -28.87 26.74
CA ALA A 421 16.22 -30.29 27.02
C ALA A 421 15.28 -30.48 28.22
N ASP A 422 14.16 -31.08 27.98
CA ASP A 422 13.34 -31.84 28.94
C ASP A 422 13.17 -33.25 28.40
#